data_686374bef2be9a80744fa74e098d98ba
#
_entry.id   686374bef2be9a80744fa74e098d98ba
#
_cell.length_a   1.000
_cell.length_b   1.000
_cell.length_c   1.000
_cell.angle_alpha   90.00
_cell.angle_beta   90.00
_cell.angle_gamma   90.00
#
_symmetry.space_group_name_H-M   'P 1'
#
loop_
_entity.id
_entity.type
_entity.pdbx_description
1 polymer ?
#
loop_
_entity_poly.entity_id
_entity_poly.type
_entity_poly.pdbx_seq_one_letter_code
_entity_poly.pdbx_strand_id
1 'polypeptide(L)'
;MIIKKRIEGMKEKLGDKLNSKVSIIRFVPGDVRIYQKNSFSGVVLNDIGFKRPPLQDKDDFAIKGITKEQIPNMDGDYLFYFTSDKDADKNNEGNSLAKEWTEDPLFKQLQASKNNKVFQVDEVIWNTAGGIKAANLMLDDIEKYFLK
;
A
#
# COMPACT_ATOMS: atom_id res chain seq x y z
N MET A 1 -10.74 8.01 21.95
CA MET A 1 -10.29 8.71 20.75
C MET A 1 -11.15 8.29 19.56
N ILE A 2 -11.53 9.26 18.72
CA ILE A 2 -12.42 9.00 17.57
C ILE A 2 -11.86 7.94 16.65
N ILE A 3 -10.55 8.01 16.36
CA ILE A 3 -9.93 7.07 15.41
C ILE A 3 -9.94 5.63 15.93
N LYS A 4 -9.76 5.42 17.21
CA LYS A 4 -9.78 4.09 17.80
C LYS A 4 -11.15 3.45 17.66
N LYS A 5 -12.23 4.22 17.94
CA LYS A 5 -13.61 3.73 17.78
C LYS A 5 -13.90 3.39 16.32
N ARG A 6 -13.44 4.24 15.41
CA ARG A 6 -13.62 4.00 13.97
C ARG A 6 -12.94 2.72 13.53
N ILE A 7 -11.70 2.50 13.99
CA ILE A 7 -10.97 1.28 13.67
C ILE A 7 -11.70 0.04 14.19
N GLU A 8 -12.22 0.08 15.40
CA GLU A 8 -13.00 -1.03 15.96
C GLU A 8 -14.24 -1.32 15.13
N GLY A 9 -14.96 -0.27 14.71
CA GLY A 9 -16.13 -0.43 13.83
C GLY A 9 -15.76 -1.01 12.47
N MET A 10 -14.62 -0.60 11.92
CA MET A 10 -14.14 -1.13 10.66
C MET A 10 -13.74 -2.60 10.76
N LYS A 11 -13.14 -3.02 11.87
CA LYS A 11 -12.82 -4.43 12.09
C LYS A 11 -14.06 -5.30 12.00
N GLU A 12 -15.16 -4.87 12.60
CA GLU A 12 -16.42 -5.60 12.54
C GLU A 12 -16.95 -5.69 11.10
N LYS A 13 -16.91 -4.56 10.37
CA LYS A 13 -17.40 -4.53 8.98
C LYS A 13 -16.53 -5.36 8.05
N LEU A 14 -15.22 -5.34 8.26
CA LEU A 14 -14.28 -6.06 7.40
C LEU A 14 -14.34 -7.56 7.64
N GLY A 15 -14.49 -8.00 8.90
CA GLY A 15 -14.63 -9.40 9.22
C GLY A 15 -13.53 -10.26 8.62
N ASP A 16 -13.91 -11.27 7.81
CA ASP A 16 -12.97 -12.20 7.19
C ASP A 16 -12.00 -11.53 6.20
N LYS A 17 -12.32 -10.34 5.71
CA LYS A 17 -11.42 -9.59 4.81
C LYS A 17 -10.12 -9.20 5.50
N LEU A 18 -10.09 -9.17 6.83
CA LEU A 18 -8.85 -8.91 7.59
C LEU A 18 -7.81 -10.03 7.41
N ASN A 19 -8.21 -11.19 6.90
CA ASN A 19 -7.26 -12.25 6.56
C ASN A 19 -6.50 -11.98 5.28
N SER A 20 -6.88 -10.93 4.54
CA SER A 20 -6.20 -10.54 3.31
C SER A 20 -4.80 -10.01 3.60
N LYS A 21 -3.83 -10.44 2.79
CA LYS A 21 -2.47 -9.92 2.84
C LYS A 21 -2.41 -8.67 1.97
N VAL A 22 -2.10 -7.54 2.59
CA VAL A 22 -2.06 -6.23 1.94
C VAL A 22 -0.62 -5.82 1.70
N SER A 23 -0.28 -5.59 0.44
CA SER A 23 1.06 -5.15 0.02
C SER A 23 1.07 -3.65 -0.25
N ILE A 24 2.14 -2.96 0.17
CA ILE A 24 2.31 -1.52 -0.02
C ILE A 24 3.62 -1.26 -0.77
N ILE A 25 3.50 -0.63 -1.93
CA ILE A 25 4.64 -0.34 -2.82
C ILE A 25 4.71 1.16 -3.10
N ARG A 26 5.91 1.69 -3.18
CA ARG A 26 6.13 3.09 -3.55
C ARG A 26 7.07 3.19 -4.75
N PHE A 27 6.67 4.00 -5.74
CA PHE A 27 7.49 4.32 -6.91
C PHE A 27 7.94 5.77 -6.82
N VAL A 28 9.24 5.98 -6.79
CA VAL A 28 9.86 7.31 -6.81
C VAL A 28 10.87 7.37 -7.95
N PRO A 29 11.37 8.55 -8.33
CA PRO A 29 12.38 8.62 -9.38
C PRO A 29 13.58 7.71 -9.08
N GLY A 30 13.83 6.75 -9.97
CA GLY A 30 14.97 5.85 -9.87
C GLY A 30 14.93 4.81 -8.76
N ASP A 31 13.79 4.63 -8.08
CA ASP A 31 13.73 3.65 -6.99
C ASP A 31 12.33 3.07 -6.80
N VAL A 32 12.29 1.80 -6.42
CA VAL A 32 11.05 1.12 -6.06
C VAL A 32 11.22 0.57 -4.65
N ARG A 33 10.22 0.79 -3.80
CA ARG A 33 10.29 0.44 -2.38
C ARG A 33 9.10 -0.41 -1.97
N ILE A 34 9.37 -1.38 -1.09
CA ILE A 34 8.33 -2.18 -0.44
C ILE A 34 8.23 -1.68 1.00
N TYR A 35 7.07 -1.15 1.37
CA TYR A 35 6.86 -0.58 2.70
C TYR A 35 6.47 -1.64 3.72
N GLN A 36 7.04 -1.52 4.89
CA GLN A 36 6.90 -2.50 5.96
C GLN A 36 6.08 -1.94 7.14
N LYS A 37 6.14 -2.62 8.28
CA LYS A 37 5.26 -2.40 9.43
C LYS A 37 5.36 -1.01 10.05
N ASN A 38 6.56 -0.42 10.06
CA ASN A 38 6.80 0.87 10.71
C ASN A 38 6.54 2.08 9.80
N SER A 39 6.16 1.88 8.55
CA SER A 39 5.68 2.96 7.71
C SER A 39 4.31 3.42 8.19
N PHE A 40 3.89 4.64 7.82
CA PHE A 40 2.57 5.13 8.20
C PHE A 40 1.46 4.16 7.77
N SER A 41 1.46 3.75 6.50
CA SER A 41 0.47 2.79 6.00
C SER A 41 0.55 1.46 6.76
N GLY A 42 1.76 0.99 7.04
CA GLY A 42 1.97 -0.25 7.79
C GLY A 42 1.37 -0.19 9.18
N VAL A 43 1.55 0.93 9.88
CA VAL A 43 0.99 1.13 11.23
C VAL A 43 -0.53 1.10 11.17
N VAL A 44 -1.15 1.84 10.24
CA VAL A 44 -2.61 1.88 10.13
C VAL A 44 -3.17 0.49 9.80
N LEU A 45 -2.57 -0.20 8.82
CA LEU A 45 -3.01 -1.55 8.45
C LEU A 45 -2.89 -2.53 9.63
N ASN A 46 -1.81 -2.42 10.39
CA ASN A 46 -1.60 -3.28 11.56
C ASN A 46 -2.64 -2.99 12.66
N ASP A 47 -2.95 -1.72 12.88
CA ASP A 47 -3.95 -1.33 13.88
C ASP A 47 -5.34 -1.86 13.54
N ILE A 48 -5.68 -1.89 12.25
CA ILE A 48 -6.95 -2.46 11.78
C ILE A 48 -6.95 -3.99 11.90
N GLY A 49 -5.78 -4.60 11.79
CA GLY A 49 -5.65 -6.05 11.90
C GLY A 49 -5.49 -6.79 10.58
N PHE A 50 -5.17 -6.09 9.49
CA PHE A 50 -4.85 -6.75 8.22
C PHE A 50 -3.55 -7.53 8.32
N LYS A 51 -3.44 -8.57 7.51
CA LYS A 51 -2.21 -9.32 7.37
C LYS A 51 -1.32 -8.68 6.29
N ARG A 52 -0.05 -8.97 6.38
CA ARG A 52 0.93 -8.50 5.41
C ARG A 52 1.67 -9.68 4.80
N PRO A 53 2.14 -9.58 3.55
CA PRO A 53 3.06 -10.58 3.02
C PRO A 53 4.25 -10.75 3.99
N PRO A 54 4.81 -11.96 4.14
CA PRO A 54 5.86 -12.19 5.14
C PRO A 54 7.03 -11.23 5.09
N LEU A 55 7.44 -10.81 3.90
CA LEU A 55 8.55 -9.88 3.73
C LEU A 55 8.23 -8.48 4.23
N GLN A 56 6.95 -8.12 4.29
CA GLN A 56 6.47 -6.81 4.72
C GLN A 56 6.05 -6.78 6.19
N ASP A 57 5.99 -7.94 6.84
CA ASP A 57 5.57 -8.08 8.23
C ASP A 57 6.78 -8.05 9.17
N LYS A 58 7.59 -7.01 9.01
CA LYS A 58 8.81 -6.81 9.82
C LYS A 58 8.83 -5.42 10.42
N ASP A 59 9.50 -5.27 11.55
CA ASP A 59 9.57 -4.03 12.32
C ASP A 59 10.57 -3.04 11.69
N ASP A 60 10.43 -2.83 10.40
CA ASP A 60 11.24 -1.90 9.60
C ASP A 60 10.35 -0.95 8.84
N PHE A 61 10.94 0.11 8.30
CA PHE A 61 10.20 1.13 7.54
C PHE A 61 9.93 0.66 6.10
N ALA A 62 10.99 0.35 5.36
CA ALA A 62 10.88 -0.02 3.95
C ALA A 62 12.11 -0.76 3.46
N ILE A 63 11.92 -1.58 2.43
CA ILE A 63 13.02 -2.14 1.65
C ILE A 63 13.15 -1.27 0.41
N LYS A 64 14.33 -0.69 0.18
CA LYS A 64 14.63 0.20 -0.95
C LYS A 64 15.42 -0.54 -2.01
N GLY A 65 15.46 0.03 -3.21
CA GLY A 65 16.28 -0.52 -4.29
C GLY A 65 15.77 -1.86 -4.82
N ILE A 66 14.45 -2.02 -4.90
CA ILE A 66 13.86 -3.26 -5.41
C ILE A 66 14.10 -3.37 -6.91
N THR A 67 14.53 -4.53 -7.36
CA THR A 67 14.71 -4.82 -8.80
C THR A 67 13.51 -5.58 -9.35
N LYS A 68 13.39 -5.60 -10.69
CA LYS A 68 12.28 -6.32 -11.34
C LYS A 68 12.28 -7.81 -11.04
N GLU A 69 13.44 -8.39 -10.77
CA GLU A 69 13.54 -9.80 -10.38
C GLU A 69 12.85 -10.07 -9.05
N GLN A 70 12.71 -9.06 -8.22
CA GLN A 70 12.07 -9.14 -6.91
C GLN A 70 10.57 -8.84 -6.95
N ILE A 71 10.00 -8.59 -8.13
CA ILE A 71 8.55 -8.33 -8.26
C ILE A 71 7.70 -9.40 -7.56
N PRO A 72 8.01 -10.71 -7.64
CA PRO A 72 7.22 -11.70 -6.91
C PRO A 72 7.09 -11.45 -5.40
N ASN A 73 8.05 -10.74 -4.80
CA ASN A 73 8.01 -10.39 -3.39
C ASN A 73 7.00 -9.30 -3.06
N MET A 74 6.43 -8.65 -4.08
CA MET A 74 5.41 -7.62 -3.91
C MET A 74 4.01 -8.20 -3.79
N ASP A 75 3.82 -9.48 -4.08
CA ASP A 75 2.50 -10.08 -4.18
C ASP A 75 1.76 -10.11 -2.86
N GLY A 76 0.44 -10.05 -2.94
CA GLY A 76 -0.47 -10.14 -1.82
C GLY A 76 -1.87 -10.35 -2.37
N ASP A 77 -2.87 -10.37 -1.50
CA ASP A 77 -4.27 -10.43 -1.93
C ASP A 77 -4.73 -9.09 -2.49
N TYR A 78 -4.21 -8.00 -1.91
CA TYR A 78 -4.40 -6.63 -2.37
C TYR A 78 -3.04 -5.96 -2.45
N LEU A 79 -2.82 -5.16 -3.48
CA LEU A 79 -1.61 -4.36 -3.62
C LEU A 79 -2.00 -2.91 -3.84
N PHE A 80 -1.57 -2.05 -2.93
CA PHE A 80 -1.74 -0.60 -3.05
C PHE A 80 -0.39 0.03 -3.31
N TYR A 81 -0.35 0.94 -4.28
CA TYR A 81 0.88 1.67 -4.54
C TYR A 81 0.62 3.17 -4.64
N PHE A 82 1.65 3.93 -4.34
CA PHE A 82 1.63 5.37 -4.51
C PHE A 82 2.95 5.82 -5.13
N THR A 83 2.92 6.99 -5.71
CA THR A 83 4.08 7.54 -6.42
C THR A 83 4.49 8.82 -5.72
N SER A 84 5.72 9.28 -6.01
CA SER A 84 6.22 10.52 -5.44
C SER A 84 5.33 11.72 -5.76
N ASP A 85 5.25 12.67 -4.81
CA ASP A 85 4.49 13.89 -4.93
C ASP A 85 4.97 14.71 -6.15
N LYS A 86 4.04 15.32 -6.86
CA LYS A 86 4.32 16.15 -8.03
C LYS A 86 5.25 17.32 -7.73
N ASP A 87 5.18 17.89 -6.53
CA ASP A 87 6.05 18.99 -6.14
C ASP A 87 7.51 18.56 -6.00
N ALA A 88 7.73 17.30 -5.56
CA ALA A 88 9.06 16.72 -5.44
C ALA A 88 9.53 16.05 -6.74
N ASP A 89 8.58 15.66 -7.60
CA ASP A 89 8.84 14.91 -8.84
C ASP A 89 8.22 15.65 -10.04
N LYS A 90 8.85 16.75 -10.42
CA LYS A 90 8.32 17.64 -11.47
C LYS A 90 8.20 16.98 -12.84
N ASN A 91 9.03 15.97 -13.11
CA ASN A 91 9.00 15.24 -14.38
C ASN A 91 8.07 14.04 -14.35
N ASN A 92 7.36 13.83 -13.23
CA ASN A 92 6.43 12.72 -13.07
C ASN A 92 7.09 11.34 -13.28
N GLU A 93 8.35 11.23 -12.87
CA GLU A 93 9.13 10.01 -13.07
C GLU A 93 8.62 8.83 -12.24
N GLY A 94 8.06 9.11 -11.05
CA GLY A 94 7.47 8.06 -10.21
C GLY A 94 6.29 7.40 -10.89
N ASN A 95 5.38 8.18 -11.49
CA ASN A 95 4.25 7.63 -12.24
C ASN A 95 4.70 6.88 -13.48
N SER A 96 5.71 7.39 -14.18
CA SER A 96 6.26 6.71 -15.36
C SER A 96 6.85 5.35 -14.96
N LEU A 97 7.57 5.31 -13.85
CA LEU A 97 8.15 4.07 -13.33
C LEU A 97 7.05 3.09 -12.90
N ALA A 98 6.00 3.58 -12.23
CA ALA A 98 4.87 2.75 -11.83
C ALA A 98 4.19 2.11 -13.05
N LYS A 99 4.00 2.89 -14.11
CA LYS A 99 3.42 2.39 -15.36
C LYS A 99 4.30 1.30 -15.97
N GLU A 100 5.60 1.54 -16.05
CA GLU A 100 6.55 0.56 -16.57
C GLU A 100 6.48 -0.76 -15.79
N TRP A 101 6.45 -0.70 -14.46
CA TRP A 101 6.44 -1.88 -13.62
C TRP A 101 5.11 -2.60 -13.63
N THR A 102 3.99 -1.89 -13.56
CA THR A 102 2.68 -2.53 -13.55
C THR A 102 2.34 -3.19 -14.88
N GLU A 103 2.96 -2.73 -15.98
CA GLU A 103 2.80 -3.35 -17.29
C GLU A 103 3.80 -4.48 -17.55
N ASP A 104 4.79 -4.67 -16.68
CA ASP A 104 5.78 -5.74 -16.82
C ASP A 104 5.10 -7.12 -16.71
N PRO A 105 5.50 -8.09 -17.56
CA PRO A 105 4.91 -9.43 -17.49
C PRO A 105 5.00 -10.09 -16.12
N LEU A 106 6.10 -9.88 -15.38
CA LEU A 106 6.24 -10.42 -14.02
C LEU A 106 5.19 -9.83 -13.08
N PHE A 107 4.93 -8.53 -13.20
CA PHE A 107 3.92 -7.87 -12.37
C PHE A 107 2.52 -8.38 -12.68
N LYS A 108 2.23 -8.58 -13.97
CA LYS A 108 0.91 -9.09 -14.40
C LYS A 108 0.64 -10.51 -13.91
N GLN A 109 1.68 -11.27 -13.56
CA GLN A 109 1.54 -12.62 -13.02
C GLN A 109 1.25 -12.65 -11.52
N LEU A 110 1.35 -11.53 -10.82
CA LEU A 110 1.02 -11.48 -9.40
C LEU A 110 -0.45 -11.84 -9.17
N GLN A 111 -0.75 -12.48 -8.04
CA GLN A 111 -2.13 -12.81 -7.67
C GLN A 111 -3.00 -11.56 -7.61
N ALA A 112 -2.47 -10.48 -7.01
CA ALA A 112 -3.17 -9.20 -6.94
C ALA A 112 -3.53 -8.68 -8.34
N SER A 113 -2.61 -8.80 -9.31
CA SER A 113 -2.85 -8.37 -10.69
C SER A 113 -3.92 -9.21 -11.38
N LYS A 114 -3.81 -10.53 -11.24
CA LYS A 114 -4.77 -11.45 -11.86
C LYS A 114 -6.18 -11.28 -11.33
N ASN A 115 -6.31 -10.89 -10.06
CA ASN A 115 -7.59 -10.71 -9.40
C ASN A 115 -8.10 -9.26 -9.45
N ASN A 116 -7.43 -8.38 -10.21
CA ASN A 116 -7.76 -6.96 -10.32
C ASN A 116 -7.79 -6.25 -8.97
N LYS A 117 -6.80 -6.56 -8.12
CA LYS A 117 -6.66 -6.00 -6.77
C LYS A 117 -5.39 -5.16 -6.64
N VAL A 118 -4.98 -4.50 -7.73
CA VAL A 118 -3.88 -3.53 -7.72
C VAL A 118 -4.48 -2.14 -7.86
N PHE A 119 -4.23 -1.27 -6.89
CA PHE A 119 -4.82 0.06 -6.84
C PHE A 119 -3.78 1.12 -6.55
N GLN A 120 -3.85 2.22 -7.31
CA GLN A 120 -3.07 3.41 -6.99
C GLN A 120 -3.83 4.25 -5.97
N VAL A 121 -3.12 4.70 -4.92
CA VAL A 121 -3.68 5.55 -3.88
C VAL A 121 -2.85 6.83 -3.75
N ASP A 122 -3.38 7.80 -3.01
CA ASP A 122 -2.73 9.10 -2.84
C ASP A 122 -1.57 9.02 -1.85
N GLU A 123 -0.37 9.42 -2.28
CA GLU A 123 0.82 9.38 -1.44
C GLU A 123 0.70 10.28 -0.20
N VAL A 124 0.08 11.45 -0.34
CA VAL A 124 -0.06 12.36 0.79
C VAL A 124 -0.89 11.69 1.89
N ILE A 125 -1.98 11.03 1.52
CA ILE A 125 -2.88 10.35 2.45
C ILE A 125 -2.23 9.10 3.05
N TRP A 126 -1.60 8.28 2.21
CA TRP A 126 -1.11 6.95 2.62
C TRP A 126 0.32 6.96 3.16
N ASN A 127 1.07 8.04 2.98
CA ASN A 127 2.49 8.05 3.33
C ASN A 127 2.98 9.34 3.99
N THR A 128 2.90 10.48 3.30
CA THR A 128 3.68 11.65 3.70
C THR A 128 3.03 12.59 4.71
N ALA A 129 1.71 12.75 4.72
CA ALA A 129 1.05 13.68 5.62
C ALA A 129 1.09 13.23 7.09
N GLY A 130 0.82 11.95 7.33
CA GLY A 130 0.73 11.42 8.69
C GLY A 130 -0.42 12.03 9.48
N GLY A 131 -0.54 11.65 10.74
CA GLY A 131 -1.51 12.22 11.66
C GLY A 131 -2.93 11.69 11.50
N ILE A 132 -3.82 12.21 12.33
CA ILE A 132 -5.20 11.71 12.45
C ILE A 132 -6.02 11.96 11.18
N LYS A 133 -5.85 13.14 10.58
CA LYS A 133 -6.60 13.46 9.35
C LYS A 133 -6.25 12.50 8.21
N ALA A 134 -4.96 12.28 7.98
CA ALA A 134 -4.50 11.35 6.96
C ALA A 134 -4.98 9.93 7.27
N ALA A 135 -4.90 9.51 8.52
CA ALA A 135 -5.38 8.20 8.94
C ALA A 135 -6.87 8.02 8.63
N ASN A 136 -7.70 9.03 8.92
CA ASN A 136 -9.13 8.96 8.60
C ASN A 136 -9.39 8.88 7.10
N LEU A 137 -8.64 9.64 6.31
CA LEU A 137 -8.76 9.58 4.84
C LEU A 137 -8.32 8.23 4.29
N MET A 138 -7.27 7.65 4.88
CA MET A 138 -6.85 6.30 4.51
C MET A 138 -7.91 5.27 4.87
N LEU A 139 -8.58 5.41 6.01
CA LEU A 139 -9.69 4.55 6.39
C LEU A 139 -10.86 4.67 5.40
N ASP A 140 -11.15 5.87 4.90
CA ASP A 140 -12.15 6.07 3.85
C ASP A 140 -11.79 5.27 2.60
N ASP A 141 -10.53 5.31 2.20
CA ASP A 141 -10.04 4.56 1.05
C ASP A 141 -10.18 3.05 1.28
N ILE A 142 -9.83 2.58 2.45
CA ILE A 142 -9.95 1.15 2.79
C ILE A 142 -11.41 0.70 2.70
N GLU A 143 -12.35 1.49 3.22
CA GLU A 143 -13.78 1.18 3.07
C GLU A 143 -14.16 1.09 1.59
N LYS A 144 -13.67 2.02 0.78
CA LYS A 144 -13.94 2.04 -0.66
C LYS A 144 -13.46 0.77 -1.37
N TYR A 145 -12.25 0.32 -1.06
CA TYR A 145 -11.66 -0.81 -1.77
C TYR A 145 -12.09 -2.18 -1.24
N PHE A 146 -12.43 -2.27 0.03
CA PHE A 146 -12.78 -3.56 0.65
C PHE A 146 -14.27 -3.78 0.87
N LEU A 147 -15.07 -2.71 1.00
CA LEU A 147 -16.48 -2.82 1.37
C LEU A 147 -17.46 -2.45 0.26
N LYS A 148 -16.95 -2.00 -0.87
CA LYS A 148 -17.83 -1.61 -2.00
C LYS A 148 -17.55 -2.39 -3.26
#